data_5df36991866bf48bcbf5b616c0ae03db
#
_entry.id   5df36991866bf48bcbf5b616c0ae03db
#
_cell.length_a   1.000
_cell.length_b   1.000
_cell.length_c   1.000
_cell.angle_alpha   90.00
_cell.angle_beta   90.00
_cell.angle_gamma   90.00
#
_symmetry.space_group_name_H-M   'P 1'
#
loop_
_entity.id
_entity.type
_entity.pdbx_description
1 polymer ?
#
loop_
_entity_poly.entity_id
_entity_poly.type
_entity_poly.pdbx_seq_one_letter_code
_entity_poly.pdbx_strand_id
1 'polypeptide(L)'
;LQEKKSRDDYGIILGRLVCFYIRLNKLQDDMEEDNIVDWYEKYPLSESQSQKIRAMMNLLESDVEDKVTLDEVFHEAIKGLFCWKESRKLLEEVACPVQRFLITACLRREGNGFIHVRDITPLIAKLMYCIRATIFMELIKREGSELDLDKDLDGLQVYVKDLVQSPFGFLSETMHLAATIAGETSALPQVIWLGNEEYKSLAIHGKRVDLDQLQDLCQKLLQDARRKFKHEIKMGLPGFKDINWNSFDPIDDLAKLTENYSFINSAFKGKKKALLDQFLANKATESYFTRGKVNGRILWDKQNCIKWMKKCKEYLEILAVLCHLLGGQPARATEIVTIRWKNTTEEQRGVLWANETLMMLGRYSKTRSMTSKDRLIPRYHLSQYN
;
A
#
# COMPACT_ATOMS: atom_id res chain seq x y z
N LEU A 1 11.72 -2.25 4.48
CA LEU A 1 10.98 -2.71 3.33
C LEU A 1 10.25 -4.00 3.68
N GLN A 2 8.98 -4.05 3.84
CA GLN A 2 8.05 -5.18 3.84
C GLN A 2 8.27 -6.27 4.90
N GLU A 3 7.16 -6.72 5.44
CA GLU A 3 7.08 -7.85 6.34
C GLU A 3 7.75 -9.09 5.73
N LYS A 4 8.45 -9.87 6.55
CA LYS A 4 9.12 -11.11 6.16
C LYS A 4 8.22 -12.00 5.29
N LYS A 5 6.93 -12.13 5.64
CA LYS A 5 5.93 -12.88 4.90
C LYS A 5 5.79 -12.45 3.44
N SER A 6 5.81 -11.15 3.16
CA SER A 6 5.70 -10.66 1.78
C SER A 6 6.92 -11.00 0.95
N ARG A 7 8.12 -10.94 1.53
CA ARG A 7 9.36 -11.34 0.85
C ARG A 7 9.36 -12.82 0.52
N ASP A 8 8.95 -13.64 1.46
CA ASP A 8 8.86 -15.10 1.26
C ASP A 8 7.85 -15.43 0.15
N ASP A 9 6.70 -14.76 0.12
CA ASP A 9 5.68 -14.93 -0.92
C ASP A 9 6.18 -14.56 -2.33
N TYR A 10 6.96 -13.48 -2.46
CA TYR A 10 7.55 -13.08 -3.74
C TYR A 10 8.69 -14.02 -4.15
N GLY A 11 9.51 -14.48 -3.21
CA GLY A 11 10.54 -15.47 -3.44
C GLY A 11 9.98 -16.80 -3.94
N ILE A 12 8.86 -17.24 -3.37
CA ILE A 12 8.19 -18.49 -3.79
C ILE A 12 7.72 -18.40 -5.25
N ILE A 13 7.09 -17.32 -5.67
CA ILE A 13 6.59 -17.22 -7.06
C ILE A 13 7.74 -17.10 -8.06
N LEU A 14 8.80 -16.38 -7.70
CA LEU A 14 10.00 -16.26 -8.52
C LEU A 14 10.70 -17.62 -8.64
N GLY A 15 10.86 -18.34 -7.55
CA GLY A 15 11.39 -19.71 -7.55
C GLY A 15 10.57 -20.66 -8.41
N ARG A 16 9.24 -20.58 -8.36
CA ARG A 16 8.37 -21.38 -9.24
C ARG A 16 8.54 -21.05 -10.71
N LEU A 17 8.69 -19.79 -11.08
CA LEU A 17 8.96 -19.37 -12.46
C LEU A 17 10.28 -19.96 -12.94
N VAL A 18 11.33 -19.84 -12.15
CA VAL A 18 12.67 -20.39 -12.48
C VAL A 18 12.63 -21.92 -12.60
N CYS A 19 12.05 -22.61 -11.62
CA CYS A 19 11.91 -24.08 -11.66
C CYS A 19 11.08 -24.55 -12.85
N PHE A 20 10.08 -23.77 -13.28
CA PHE A 20 9.30 -24.08 -14.47
C PHE A 20 10.21 -24.13 -15.70
N TYR A 21 11.05 -23.12 -15.91
CA TYR A 21 11.95 -23.08 -17.06
C TYR A 21 13.13 -24.05 -16.97
N ILE A 22 13.65 -24.33 -15.77
CA ILE A 22 14.64 -25.40 -15.57
C ILE A 22 14.07 -26.75 -15.99
N ARG A 23 12.85 -27.07 -15.56
CA ARG A 23 12.18 -28.33 -15.92
C ARG A 23 11.93 -28.43 -17.42
N LEU A 24 11.50 -27.35 -18.06
CA LEU A 24 11.32 -27.34 -19.52
C LEU A 24 12.63 -27.58 -20.25
N ASN A 25 13.74 -26.99 -19.82
CA ASN A 25 15.04 -27.26 -20.43
C ASN A 25 15.51 -28.71 -20.20
N LYS A 26 15.35 -29.25 -18.99
CA LYS A 26 15.70 -30.68 -18.73
C LYS A 26 14.85 -31.66 -19.53
N LEU A 27 13.55 -31.45 -19.61
CA LEU A 27 12.67 -32.28 -20.45
C LEU A 27 13.08 -32.23 -21.92
N GLN A 28 13.64 -31.15 -22.36
CA GLN A 28 14.12 -30.93 -23.69
C GLN A 28 15.43 -31.72 -23.98
N ASP A 29 16.34 -31.77 -23.01
CA ASP A 29 17.59 -32.49 -23.11
C ASP A 29 17.40 -34.02 -22.99
N ASP A 30 16.32 -34.47 -22.32
CA ASP A 30 15.98 -35.88 -22.08
C ASP A 30 15.13 -36.52 -23.21
N MET A 31 14.61 -35.72 -24.14
CA MET A 31 13.77 -36.23 -25.24
C MET A 31 14.62 -36.65 -26.44
N GLU A 32 14.39 -37.86 -26.97
CA GLU A 32 14.92 -38.30 -28.25
C GLU A 32 14.44 -37.42 -29.40
N GLU A 33 15.29 -37.18 -30.41
CA GLU A 33 15.07 -36.18 -31.47
C GLU A 33 13.71 -36.28 -32.19
N ASP A 34 13.11 -37.44 -32.24
CA ASP A 34 11.83 -37.67 -32.95
C ASP A 34 10.59 -37.16 -32.20
N ASN A 35 10.68 -36.87 -30.90
CA ASN A 35 9.57 -36.39 -30.05
C ASN A 35 9.67 -34.94 -29.66
N ILE A 36 10.71 -34.23 -30.06
CA ILE A 36 11.03 -32.88 -29.61
C ILE A 36 10.09 -31.82 -30.22
N VAL A 37 9.56 -32.05 -31.40
CA VAL A 37 8.90 -31.05 -32.24
C VAL A 37 7.71 -30.39 -31.55
N ASP A 38 6.93 -31.11 -30.77
CA ASP A 38 5.63 -30.63 -30.29
C ASP A 38 5.72 -29.70 -29.02
N TRP A 39 6.76 -29.85 -28.21
CA TRP A 39 6.92 -29.07 -26.98
C TRP A 39 7.76 -27.81 -27.20
N TYR A 40 8.73 -27.83 -28.08
CA TYR A 40 9.57 -26.70 -28.41
C TYR A 40 8.78 -25.56 -29.08
N GLU A 41 7.86 -25.93 -29.95
CA GLU A 41 6.97 -24.98 -30.59
C GLU A 41 5.98 -24.34 -29.63
N LYS A 42 5.62 -25.06 -28.55
CA LYS A 42 4.67 -24.55 -27.54
C LYS A 42 5.28 -23.59 -26.51
N TYR A 43 6.57 -23.70 -26.24
CA TYR A 43 7.25 -22.90 -25.19
C TYR A 43 8.60 -22.35 -25.62
N PRO A 44 8.74 -21.68 -26.75
CA PRO A 44 10.03 -21.19 -27.20
C PRO A 44 10.58 -20.16 -26.25
N LEU A 45 11.82 -20.35 -25.82
CA LEU A 45 12.66 -19.30 -25.28
C LEU A 45 13.55 -18.79 -26.43
N SER A 46 13.90 -17.51 -26.40
CA SER A 46 14.96 -17.04 -27.29
C SER A 46 16.27 -17.74 -26.94
N GLU A 47 17.18 -17.83 -27.88
CA GLU A 47 18.47 -18.46 -27.62
C GLU A 47 19.21 -17.81 -26.44
N SER A 48 19.16 -16.50 -26.35
CA SER A 48 19.72 -15.75 -25.21
C SER A 48 19.07 -16.12 -23.87
N GLN A 49 17.77 -16.33 -23.84
CA GLN A 49 17.06 -16.75 -22.61
C GLN A 49 17.43 -18.20 -22.23
N SER A 50 17.47 -19.10 -23.21
CA SER A 50 17.89 -20.49 -23.02
C SER A 50 19.33 -20.60 -22.49
N GLN A 51 20.26 -19.85 -23.06
CA GLN A 51 21.65 -19.80 -22.61
C GLN A 51 21.77 -19.35 -21.16
N LYS A 52 21.01 -18.31 -20.76
CA LYS A 52 21.03 -17.80 -19.38
C LYS A 52 20.43 -18.82 -18.39
N ILE A 53 19.37 -19.50 -18.76
CA ILE A 53 18.78 -20.57 -17.93
C ILE A 53 19.76 -21.75 -17.80
N ARG A 54 20.40 -22.18 -18.91
CA ARG A 54 21.42 -23.22 -18.87
C ARG A 54 22.65 -22.83 -18.02
N ALA A 55 23.13 -21.61 -18.14
CA ALA A 55 24.22 -21.12 -17.28
C ALA A 55 23.86 -21.24 -15.80
N MET A 56 22.61 -20.87 -15.44
CA MET A 56 22.12 -21.02 -14.08
C MET A 56 22.00 -22.49 -13.65
N MET A 57 21.52 -23.39 -14.53
CA MET A 57 21.43 -24.83 -14.26
C MET A 57 22.82 -25.43 -14.00
N ASN A 58 23.78 -25.11 -14.87
CA ASN A 58 25.16 -25.61 -14.73
C ASN A 58 25.79 -25.14 -13.40
N LEU A 59 25.50 -23.91 -13.00
CA LEU A 59 26.01 -23.40 -11.74
C LEU A 59 25.35 -24.08 -10.53
N LEU A 60 24.04 -24.38 -10.60
CA LEU A 60 23.33 -25.11 -9.54
C LEU A 60 23.77 -26.59 -9.42
N GLU A 61 24.27 -27.17 -10.49
CA GLU A 61 24.79 -28.54 -10.53
C GLU A 61 26.31 -28.61 -10.19
N SER A 62 26.99 -27.47 -10.16
CA SER A 62 28.38 -27.37 -9.74
C SER A 62 28.45 -27.11 -8.21
N ASP A 63 29.50 -27.68 -7.57
CA ASP A 63 29.77 -27.47 -6.13
C ASP A 63 30.36 -26.06 -5.84
N VAL A 64 29.93 -25.04 -6.59
CA VAL A 64 30.40 -23.67 -6.40
C VAL A 64 29.68 -23.04 -5.22
N GLU A 65 30.38 -22.82 -4.12
CA GLU A 65 29.89 -22.14 -2.92
C GLU A 65 29.86 -20.59 -3.02
N ASP A 66 30.28 -20.02 -4.16
CA ASP A 66 30.32 -18.57 -4.33
C ASP A 66 28.93 -17.98 -4.56
N LYS A 67 28.37 -17.46 -3.47
CA LYS A 67 27.05 -16.85 -3.44
C LYS A 67 26.93 -15.63 -4.36
N VAL A 68 27.99 -14.88 -4.57
CA VAL A 68 27.98 -13.65 -5.41
C VAL A 68 27.76 -14.06 -6.86
N THR A 69 28.51 -15.04 -7.34
CA THR A 69 28.37 -15.58 -8.70
C THR A 69 26.98 -16.17 -8.92
N LEU A 70 26.44 -16.89 -7.93
CA LEU A 70 25.09 -17.45 -8.02
C LEU A 70 24.01 -16.36 -8.12
N ASP A 71 24.10 -15.31 -7.30
CA ASP A 71 23.17 -14.18 -7.32
C ASP A 71 23.21 -13.43 -8.66
N GLU A 72 24.39 -13.27 -9.26
CA GLU A 72 24.55 -12.63 -10.57
C GLU A 72 23.95 -13.44 -11.71
N VAL A 73 24.26 -14.72 -11.78
CA VAL A 73 23.73 -15.62 -12.83
C VAL A 73 22.22 -15.77 -12.70
N PHE A 74 21.70 -15.90 -11.48
CA PHE A 74 20.27 -15.91 -11.20
C PHE A 74 19.60 -14.61 -11.66
N HIS A 75 20.18 -13.47 -11.33
CA HIS A 75 19.68 -12.16 -11.74
C HIS A 75 19.65 -12.02 -13.28
N GLU A 76 20.68 -12.42 -13.98
CA GLU A 76 20.73 -12.37 -15.45
C GLU A 76 19.70 -13.30 -16.11
N ALA A 77 19.45 -14.48 -15.54
CA ALA A 77 18.40 -15.37 -16.01
C ALA A 77 17.02 -14.75 -15.86
N ILE A 78 16.71 -14.20 -14.68
CA ILE A 78 15.43 -13.51 -14.41
C ILE A 78 15.24 -12.28 -15.27
N LYS A 79 16.28 -11.47 -15.43
CA LYS A 79 16.28 -10.31 -16.33
C LYS A 79 15.98 -10.70 -17.78
N GLY A 80 16.54 -11.79 -18.25
CA GLY A 80 16.26 -12.32 -19.59
C GLY A 80 14.79 -12.70 -19.79
N LEU A 81 14.10 -13.15 -18.74
CA LEU A 81 12.67 -13.48 -18.78
C LEU A 81 11.77 -12.24 -18.67
N PHE A 82 12.19 -11.22 -17.91
CA PHE A 82 11.38 -10.06 -17.57
C PHE A 82 11.59 -8.85 -18.48
N CYS A 83 12.84 -8.58 -18.88
CA CYS A 83 13.20 -7.45 -19.71
C CYS A 83 13.24 -7.87 -21.20
N TRP A 84 12.10 -8.16 -21.76
CA TRP A 84 11.93 -8.62 -23.10
C TRP A 84 10.85 -7.82 -23.83
N LYS A 85 11.03 -7.58 -25.12
CA LYS A 85 10.09 -6.93 -26.01
C LYS A 85 9.91 -7.75 -27.26
N GLU A 86 8.69 -7.84 -27.72
CA GLU A 86 8.36 -8.48 -28.97
C GLU A 86 8.25 -7.45 -30.10
N SER A 87 8.76 -7.83 -31.28
CA SER A 87 8.43 -7.12 -32.50
C SER A 87 7.06 -7.64 -33.00
N ARG A 88 6.19 -6.77 -33.44
CA ARG A 88 4.77 -6.95 -33.82
C ARG A 88 4.38 -8.19 -34.68
N LYS A 89 5.32 -8.99 -35.13
CA LYS A 89 5.10 -10.12 -36.05
C LYS A 89 4.66 -11.44 -35.40
N LEU A 90 4.70 -11.56 -34.06
CA LEU A 90 4.44 -12.83 -33.34
C LEU A 90 3.15 -12.77 -32.50
N LEU A 91 2.16 -11.96 -32.89
CA LEU A 91 0.91 -11.77 -32.16
C LEU A 91 -0.03 -12.99 -32.13
N GLU A 92 0.21 -13.99 -32.96
CA GLU A 92 -0.66 -15.17 -33.07
C GLU A 92 -0.28 -16.28 -32.08
N GLU A 93 0.92 -16.23 -31.47
CA GLU A 93 1.40 -17.22 -30.51
C GLU A 93 1.74 -16.57 -29.17
N VAL A 94 1.41 -17.24 -28.07
CA VAL A 94 1.76 -16.78 -26.71
C VAL A 94 3.27 -16.85 -26.52
N ALA A 95 4.00 -15.85 -27.00
CA ALA A 95 5.46 -15.82 -27.01
C ALA A 95 6.09 -15.42 -25.66
N CYS A 96 5.36 -14.70 -24.81
CA CYS A 96 5.86 -14.21 -23.55
C CYS A 96 6.10 -15.34 -22.52
N PRO A 97 7.34 -15.58 -22.07
CA PRO A 97 7.65 -16.62 -21.09
C PRO A 97 6.85 -16.48 -19.80
N VAL A 98 6.69 -15.26 -19.30
CA VAL A 98 5.97 -14.99 -18.04
C VAL A 98 4.47 -15.27 -18.19
N GLN A 99 3.91 -14.97 -19.34
CA GLN A 99 2.50 -15.26 -19.63
C GLN A 99 2.24 -16.77 -19.68
N ARG A 100 3.12 -17.54 -20.31
CA ARG A 100 3.04 -19.02 -20.36
C ARG A 100 3.13 -19.65 -18.99
N PHE A 101 4.09 -19.20 -18.19
CA PHE A 101 4.17 -19.60 -16.79
C PHE A 101 2.88 -19.27 -16.04
N LEU A 102 2.30 -18.07 -16.24
CA LEU A 102 1.05 -17.68 -15.60
C LEU A 102 -0.09 -18.61 -15.99
N ILE A 103 -0.25 -18.92 -17.28
CA ILE A 103 -1.28 -19.84 -17.76
C ILE A 103 -1.14 -21.20 -17.07
N THR A 104 0.08 -21.74 -17.04
CA THR A 104 0.36 -23.04 -16.40
C THR A 104 0.11 -22.99 -14.89
N ALA A 105 0.52 -21.91 -14.23
CA ALA A 105 0.32 -21.73 -12.78
C ALA A 105 -1.16 -21.55 -12.39
N CYS A 106 -2.00 -21.17 -13.35
CA CYS A 106 -3.45 -21.03 -13.16
C CYS A 106 -4.25 -22.31 -13.45
N LEU A 107 -3.64 -23.35 -13.95
CA LEU A 107 -4.31 -24.66 -14.13
C LEU A 107 -4.64 -25.27 -12.77
N ARG A 108 -5.83 -25.86 -12.66
CA ARG A 108 -6.19 -26.66 -11.48
C ARG A 108 -5.40 -27.95 -11.45
N ARG A 109 -5.07 -28.41 -10.24
CA ARG A 109 -4.30 -29.65 -10.03
C ARG A 109 -4.97 -30.88 -10.64
N GLU A 110 -6.30 -30.87 -10.72
CA GLU A 110 -7.12 -31.97 -11.27
C GLU A 110 -7.16 -31.96 -12.81
N GLY A 111 -6.53 -30.99 -13.47
CA GLY A 111 -6.47 -30.89 -14.94
C GLY A 111 -7.78 -30.43 -15.60
N ASN A 112 -8.81 -30.08 -14.84
CA ASN A 112 -10.16 -29.79 -15.32
C ASN A 112 -10.49 -28.28 -15.39
N GLY A 113 -9.55 -27.45 -15.79
CA GLY A 113 -9.74 -26.02 -16.01
C GLY A 113 -8.83 -25.13 -15.20
N PHE A 114 -9.22 -23.86 -15.07
CA PHE A 114 -8.42 -22.83 -14.43
C PHE A 114 -8.94 -22.49 -13.02
N ILE A 115 -8.07 -21.97 -12.16
CA ILE A 115 -8.45 -21.40 -10.88
C ILE A 115 -9.37 -20.20 -11.09
N HIS A 116 -10.11 -19.83 -10.06
CA HIS A 116 -11.03 -18.70 -10.16
C HIS A 116 -10.30 -17.38 -10.41
N VAL A 117 -10.89 -16.49 -11.20
CA VAL A 117 -10.27 -15.22 -11.61
C VAL A 117 -9.81 -14.37 -10.42
N ARG A 118 -10.52 -14.41 -9.29
CA ARG A 118 -10.12 -13.71 -8.05
C ARG A 118 -8.80 -14.22 -7.47
N ASP A 119 -8.46 -15.48 -7.72
CA ASP A 119 -7.23 -16.11 -7.21
C ASP A 119 -6.05 -15.85 -8.15
N ILE A 120 -6.30 -15.47 -9.39
CA ILE A 120 -5.27 -15.11 -10.38
C ILE A 120 -4.68 -13.73 -10.08
N THR A 121 -5.49 -12.74 -9.68
CA THR A 121 -5.03 -11.36 -9.49
C THR A 121 -3.89 -11.21 -8.48
N PRO A 122 -3.85 -11.92 -7.33
CA PRO A 122 -2.70 -11.88 -6.43
C PRO A 122 -1.42 -12.45 -7.04
N LEU A 123 -1.55 -13.47 -7.90
CA LEU A 123 -0.41 -14.08 -8.58
C LEU A 123 0.21 -13.10 -9.59
N ILE A 124 -0.63 -12.46 -10.40
CA ILE A 124 -0.22 -11.42 -11.35
C ILE A 124 0.47 -10.27 -10.61
N ALA A 125 -0.11 -9.78 -9.51
CA ALA A 125 0.46 -8.69 -8.74
C ALA A 125 1.87 -9.02 -8.20
N LYS A 126 2.10 -10.27 -7.78
CA LYS A 126 3.42 -10.73 -7.32
C LYS A 126 4.43 -10.75 -8.46
N LEU A 127 4.06 -11.26 -9.63
CA LEU A 127 4.93 -11.25 -10.82
C LEU A 127 5.27 -9.83 -11.26
N MET A 128 4.30 -8.93 -11.32
CA MET A 128 4.54 -7.51 -11.64
C MET A 128 5.48 -6.84 -10.64
N TYR A 129 5.39 -7.19 -9.36
CA TYR A 129 6.34 -6.72 -8.36
C TYR A 129 7.75 -7.24 -8.64
N CYS A 130 7.90 -8.54 -8.94
CA CYS A 130 9.20 -9.13 -9.25
C CYS A 130 9.85 -8.47 -10.48
N ILE A 131 9.07 -8.16 -11.53
CA ILE A 131 9.58 -7.43 -12.70
C ILE A 131 10.14 -6.07 -12.31
N ARG A 132 9.38 -5.29 -11.52
CA ARG A 132 9.84 -3.96 -11.06
C ARG A 132 11.09 -4.05 -10.18
N ALA A 133 11.14 -5.04 -9.28
CA ALA A 133 12.28 -5.27 -8.42
C ALA A 133 13.53 -5.60 -9.25
N THR A 134 13.41 -6.41 -10.30
CA THR A 134 14.51 -6.75 -11.21
C THR A 134 15.04 -5.51 -11.94
N ILE A 135 14.13 -4.68 -12.46
CA ILE A 135 14.49 -3.43 -13.14
C ILE A 135 15.16 -2.44 -12.18
N PHE A 136 14.67 -2.35 -10.94
CA PHE A 136 15.28 -1.51 -9.91
C PHE A 136 16.69 -1.98 -9.55
N MET A 137 16.90 -3.29 -9.47
CA MET A 137 18.23 -3.86 -9.24
C MET A 137 19.20 -3.55 -10.39
N GLU A 138 18.71 -3.51 -11.63
CA GLU A 138 19.51 -3.10 -12.78
C GLU A 138 19.96 -1.65 -12.69
N LEU A 139 19.07 -0.77 -12.23
CA LEU A 139 19.43 0.63 -11.99
C LEU A 139 20.53 0.75 -10.92
N ILE A 140 20.38 0.06 -9.79
CA ILE A 140 21.38 0.07 -8.72
C ILE A 140 22.73 -0.46 -9.20
N LYS A 141 22.77 -1.53 -9.99
CA LYS A 141 24.02 -2.09 -10.51
C LYS A 141 24.77 -1.13 -11.43
N ARG A 142 24.05 -0.22 -12.09
CA ARG A 142 24.64 0.80 -12.96
C ARG A 142 25.19 2.01 -12.22
N GLU A 143 24.84 2.18 -10.95
CA GLU A 143 25.16 3.36 -10.10
C GLU A 143 26.67 3.59 -9.86
N GLY A 144 27.53 2.68 -10.27
CA GLY A 144 29.00 2.82 -10.21
C GLY A 144 29.68 3.48 -11.44
N SER A 145 28.95 3.71 -12.53
CA SER A 145 29.39 4.45 -13.72
C SER A 145 28.67 5.80 -13.77
N GLU A 146 29.23 6.85 -14.36
CA GLU A 146 28.62 8.18 -14.51
C GLU A 146 27.17 8.06 -15.00
N LEU A 147 26.22 8.09 -14.06
CA LEU A 147 24.79 7.88 -14.30
C LEU A 147 24.17 9.13 -14.88
N ASP A 148 23.73 9.03 -16.11
CA ASP A 148 22.62 9.85 -16.62
C ASP A 148 21.30 9.16 -16.21
N LEU A 149 20.85 9.41 -14.98
CA LEU A 149 19.66 8.81 -14.38
C LEU A 149 18.44 8.92 -15.33
N ASP A 150 18.30 10.00 -16.07
CA ASP A 150 17.18 10.23 -16.97
C ASP A 150 17.22 9.29 -18.19
N LYS A 151 18.39 9.09 -18.81
CA LYS A 151 18.55 8.17 -19.95
C LYS A 151 18.44 6.71 -19.55
N ASP A 152 19.02 6.35 -18.40
CA ASP A 152 18.96 4.97 -17.91
C ASP A 152 17.54 4.60 -17.46
N LEU A 153 16.81 5.54 -16.85
CA LEU A 153 15.42 5.37 -16.49
C LEU A 153 14.54 5.22 -17.74
N ASP A 154 14.73 6.06 -18.74
CA ASP A 154 13.98 6.02 -20.01
C ASP A 154 14.18 4.68 -20.74
N GLY A 155 15.40 4.16 -20.75
CA GLY A 155 15.71 2.86 -21.35
C GLY A 155 15.00 1.68 -20.66
N LEU A 156 14.81 1.74 -19.34
CA LEU A 156 14.19 0.69 -18.54
C LEU A 156 12.68 0.87 -18.35
N GLN A 157 12.17 2.09 -18.36
CA GLN A 157 10.74 2.40 -18.26
C GLN A 157 9.90 1.65 -19.29
N VAL A 158 10.46 1.41 -20.44
CA VAL A 158 9.79 0.72 -21.54
C VAL A 158 9.31 -0.69 -21.15
N TYR A 159 9.99 -1.34 -20.19
CA TYR A 159 9.62 -2.68 -19.70
C TYR A 159 8.53 -2.67 -18.63
N VAL A 160 8.16 -1.51 -18.10
CA VAL A 160 7.11 -1.34 -17.07
C VAL A 160 5.97 -0.42 -17.51
N LYS A 161 5.96 0.03 -18.77
CA LYS A 161 4.86 0.80 -19.35
C LYS A 161 3.67 -0.10 -19.62
N ASP A 162 2.48 0.39 -19.32
CA ASP A 162 1.23 -0.19 -19.80
C ASP A 162 1.16 -0.06 -21.35
N LEU A 163 0.43 -0.99 -21.97
CA LEU A 163 0.20 -1.01 -23.43
C LEU A 163 1.47 -1.24 -24.29
N VAL A 164 2.57 -1.68 -23.69
CA VAL A 164 3.76 -2.13 -24.42
C VAL A 164 3.77 -3.66 -24.44
N GLN A 165 4.14 -4.24 -25.56
CA GLN A 165 4.32 -5.70 -25.68
C GLN A 165 5.58 -6.15 -24.90
N SER A 166 5.41 -6.26 -23.60
CA SER A 166 6.42 -6.67 -22.63
C SER A 166 5.76 -7.61 -21.62
N PRO A 167 6.53 -8.42 -20.87
CA PRO A 167 5.96 -9.25 -19.80
C PRO A 167 5.10 -8.47 -18.80
N PHE A 168 5.50 -7.25 -18.47
CA PHE A 168 4.74 -6.38 -17.59
C PHE A 168 3.44 -5.90 -18.25
N GLY A 169 3.48 -5.49 -19.52
CA GLY A 169 2.30 -5.06 -20.27
C GLY A 169 1.25 -6.17 -20.36
N PHE A 170 1.66 -7.40 -20.70
CA PHE A 170 0.75 -8.56 -20.72
C PHE A 170 0.13 -8.85 -19.35
N LEU A 171 0.92 -8.78 -18.28
CA LEU A 171 0.41 -8.96 -16.92
C LEU A 171 -0.57 -7.85 -16.53
N SER A 172 -0.30 -6.61 -16.93
CA SER A 172 -1.18 -5.46 -16.69
C SER A 172 -2.53 -5.63 -17.38
N GLU A 173 -2.52 -5.99 -18.67
CA GLU A 173 -3.75 -6.27 -19.43
C GLU A 173 -4.54 -7.43 -18.83
N THR A 174 -3.86 -8.54 -18.50
CA THR A 174 -4.49 -9.69 -17.84
C THR A 174 -5.08 -9.32 -16.49
N MET A 175 -4.41 -8.45 -15.72
CA MET A 175 -4.91 -7.92 -14.45
C MET A 175 -6.19 -7.12 -14.65
N HIS A 176 -6.23 -6.23 -15.64
CA HIS A 176 -7.41 -5.44 -15.95
C HIS A 176 -8.58 -6.32 -16.36
N LEU A 177 -8.35 -7.27 -17.26
CA LEU A 177 -9.37 -8.23 -17.68
C LEU A 177 -9.89 -9.06 -16.51
N ALA A 178 -8.99 -9.60 -15.70
CA ALA A 178 -9.34 -10.38 -14.52
C ALA A 178 -10.15 -9.56 -13.50
N ALA A 179 -9.82 -8.29 -13.31
CA ALA A 179 -10.57 -7.39 -12.43
C ALA A 179 -11.98 -7.11 -12.97
N THR A 180 -12.13 -6.92 -14.28
CA THR A 180 -13.42 -6.72 -14.94
C THR A 180 -14.31 -7.96 -14.79
N ILE A 181 -13.81 -9.14 -15.13
CA ILE A 181 -14.57 -10.39 -15.02
C ILE A 181 -14.94 -10.68 -13.54
N ALA A 182 -14.02 -10.42 -12.60
CA ALA A 182 -14.29 -10.61 -11.18
C ALA A 182 -15.38 -9.64 -10.65
N GLY A 183 -15.52 -8.46 -11.28
CA GLY A 183 -16.57 -7.50 -10.99
C GLY A 183 -17.93 -7.88 -11.62
N GLU A 184 -17.90 -8.53 -12.77
CA GLU A 184 -19.10 -8.97 -13.51
C GLU A 184 -19.67 -10.31 -13.04
N THR A 185 -18.83 -11.17 -12.44
CA THR A 185 -19.35 -12.43 -11.88
C THR A 185 -20.34 -12.13 -10.77
N SER A 186 -21.60 -12.47 -11.01
CA SER A 186 -22.76 -12.32 -10.15
C SER A 186 -22.67 -13.20 -8.88
N ALA A 187 -21.70 -12.91 -8.01
CA ALA A 187 -21.83 -13.33 -6.63
C ALA A 187 -23.06 -12.61 -6.06
N LEU A 188 -23.86 -13.30 -5.27
CA LEU A 188 -24.92 -12.69 -4.47
C LEU A 188 -24.38 -11.42 -3.81
N PRO A 189 -25.16 -10.32 -3.77
CA PRO A 189 -24.71 -9.09 -3.16
C PRO A 189 -24.14 -9.37 -1.78
N GLN A 190 -22.91 -8.95 -1.53
CA GLN A 190 -22.27 -9.15 -0.23
C GLN A 190 -22.95 -8.34 0.87
N VAL A 191 -23.70 -7.31 0.48
CA VAL A 191 -24.48 -6.44 1.34
C VAL A 191 -25.90 -6.42 0.82
N ILE A 192 -26.86 -6.82 1.68
CA ILE A 192 -28.29 -6.86 1.38
C ILE A 192 -29.01 -6.06 2.47
N TRP A 193 -29.85 -5.11 2.07
CA TRP A 193 -30.76 -4.42 3.00
C TRP A 193 -31.82 -5.38 3.49
N LEU A 194 -32.04 -5.40 4.81
CA LEU A 194 -33.07 -6.22 5.46
C LEU A 194 -34.22 -5.30 5.87
N GLY A 195 -35.44 -5.65 5.46
CA GLY A 195 -36.68 -4.92 5.79
C GLY A 195 -37.10 -3.94 4.70
N ASN A 196 -38.41 -3.71 4.64
CA ASN A 196 -39.08 -3.14 3.46
C ASN A 196 -39.19 -1.61 3.46
N GLU A 197 -39.03 -0.90 4.57
CA GLU A 197 -39.35 0.55 4.58
C GLU A 197 -38.37 1.46 5.31
N GLU A 198 -37.57 0.95 6.25
CA GLU A 198 -36.77 1.86 7.10
C GLU A 198 -35.25 1.78 6.90
N TYR A 199 -34.75 0.87 6.09
CA TYR A 199 -33.29 0.69 5.82
C TYR A 199 -32.42 0.70 7.09
N LYS A 200 -32.94 0.17 8.21
CA LYS A 200 -32.26 0.18 9.52
C LYS A 200 -31.33 -1.01 9.74
N SER A 201 -31.47 -2.05 8.95
CA SER A 201 -30.67 -3.27 9.08
C SER A 201 -30.15 -3.73 7.73
N LEU A 202 -28.95 -4.26 7.72
CA LEU A 202 -28.35 -4.86 6.54
C LEU A 202 -27.68 -6.19 6.89
N ALA A 203 -27.57 -7.08 5.93
CA ALA A 203 -26.79 -8.31 6.05
C ALA A 203 -25.46 -8.14 5.28
N ILE A 204 -24.35 -8.36 5.96
CA ILE A 204 -23.01 -8.38 5.37
C ILE A 204 -22.50 -9.81 5.46
N HIS A 205 -22.29 -10.46 4.31
CA HIS A 205 -21.92 -11.89 4.26
C HIS A 205 -22.83 -12.78 5.13
N GLY A 206 -24.14 -12.50 5.09
CA GLY A 206 -25.14 -13.23 5.87
C GLY A 206 -25.23 -12.86 7.36
N LYS A 207 -24.40 -11.96 7.86
CA LYS A 207 -24.46 -11.46 9.24
C LYS A 207 -25.27 -10.16 9.28
N ARG A 208 -26.27 -10.13 10.13
CA ARG A 208 -27.11 -8.94 10.35
C ARG A 208 -26.33 -7.85 11.08
N VAL A 209 -26.44 -6.63 10.61
CA VAL A 209 -25.92 -5.40 11.23
C VAL A 209 -27.08 -4.41 11.33
N ASP A 210 -27.38 -3.95 12.53
CA ASP A 210 -28.39 -2.93 12.80
C ASP A 210 -27.72 -1.56 12.89
N LEU A 211 -28.19 -0.59 12.12
CA LEU A 211 -27.58 0.75 12.04
C LEU A 211 -27.73 1.53 13.35
N ASP A 212 -28.80 1.30 14.10
CA ASP A 212 -28.99 1.93 15.42
C ASP A 212 -27.86 1.50 16.38
N GLN A 213 -27.49 0.21 16.36
CA GLN A 213 -26.36 -0.27 17.17
C GLN A 213 -25.03 0.34 16.75
N LEU A 214 -24.84 0.57 15.45
CA LEU A 214 -23.65 1.27 14.94
C LEU A 214 -23.63 2.73 15.39
N GLN A 215 -24.77 3.41 15.35
CA GLN A 215 -24.92 4.78 15.83
C GLN A 215 -24.61 4.89 17.33
N ASP A 216 -25.17 3.99 18.13
CA ASP A 216 -24.90 3.91 19.58
C ASP A 216 -23.42 3.67 19.88
N LEU A 217 -22.77 2.81 19.10
CA LEU A 217 -21.33 2.56 19.21
C LEU A 217 -20.54 3.84 18.93
N CYS A 218 -20.86 4.57 17.86
CA CYS A 218 -20.22 5.82 17.52
C CYS A 218 -20.39 6.87 18.62
N GLN A 219 -21.59 6.98 19.18
CA GLN A 219 -21.86 7.90 20.30
C GLN A 219 -21.04 7.54 21.54
N LYS A 220 -20.99 6.27 21.92
CA LYS A 220 -20.18 5.79 23.05
C LYS A 220 -18.69 6.08 22.84
N LEU A 221 -18.18 5.82 21.64
CA LEU A 221 -16.78 6.13 21.30
C LEU A 221 -16.49 7.63 21.36
N LEU A 222 -17.42 8.47 20.90
CA LEU A 222 -17.28 9.92 20.97
C LEU A 222 -17.28 10.42 22.42
N GLN A 223 -18.16 9.89 23.27
CA GLN A 223 -18.19 10.20 24.70
C GLN A 223 -16.89 9.75 25.39
N ASP A 224 -16.38 8.57 25.07
CA ASP A 224 -15.12 8.07 25.62
C ASP A 224 -13.92 8.91 25.16
N ALA A 225 -13.89 9.32 23.89
CA ALA A 225 -12.87 10.23 23.37
C ALA A 225 -12.88 11.59 24.12
N ARG A 226 -14.08 12.20 24.31
CA ARG A 226 -14.25 13.44 25.06
C ARG A 226 -13.77 13.28 26.51
N ARG A 227 -14.16 12.18 27.18
CA ARG A 227 -13.74 11.88 28.55
C ARG A 227 -12.23 11.72 28.66
N LYS A 228 -11.63 10.88 27.79
CA LYS A 228 -10.18 10.68 27.75
C LYS A 228 -9.42 11.97 27.49
N PHE A 229 -9.86 12.76 26.50
CA PHE A 229 -9.24 14.04 26.20
C PHE A 229 -9.24 14.97 27.43
N LYS A 230 -10.40 15.12 28.07
CA LYS A 230 -10.57 16.02 29.23
C LYS A 230 -9.74 15.57 30.44
N HIS A 231 -9.80 14.30 30.80
CA HIS A 231 -9.25 13.82 32.08
C HIS A 231 -7.87 13.21 31.95
N GLU A 232 -7.54 12.58 30.82
CA GLU A 232 -6.30 11.85 30.66
C GLU A 232 -5.26 12.62 29.83
N ILE A 233 -5.68 13.28 28.74
CA ILE A 233 -4.75 14.05 27.89
C ILE A 233 -4.52 15.43 28.46
N LYS A 234 -5.59 16.20 28.74
CA LYS A 234 -5.52 17.53 29.37
C LYS A 234 -5.29 17.48 30.87
N MET A 235 -5.44 16.32 31.50
CA MET A 235 -5.30 16.14 32.96
C MET A 235 -6.18 17.11 33.76
N GLY A 236 -7.38 17.41 33.27
CA GLY A 236 -8.33 18.34 33.89
C GLY A 236 -7.96 19.83 33.79
N LEU A 237 -6.92 20.20 33.09
CA LEU A 237 -6.53 21.61 32.92
C LEU A 237 -7.60 22.44 32.22
N PRO A 238 -7.93 23.66 32.71
CA PRO A 238 -9.01 24.49 32.17
C PRO A 238 -8.69 25.18 30.83
N GLY A 239 -7.48 25.05 30.30
CA GLY A 239 -6.93 25.93 29.29
C GLY A 239 -7.46 25.81 27.86
N PHE A 240 -8.27 24.79 27.53
CA PHE A 240 -8.93 24.72 26.25
C PHE A 240 -10.41 25.03 26.43
N LYS A 241 -10.77 26.30 26.28
CA LYS A 241 -12.18 26.69 26.14
C LYS A 241 -12.76 25.88 25.00
N ASP A 242 -13.93 25.32 25.18
CA ASP A 242 -14.65 24.66 24.10
C ASP A 242 -14.72 25.62 22.91
N ILE A 243 -14.26 25.15 21.78
CA ILE A 243 -14.33 25.92 20.55
C ILE A 243 -15.81 26.04 20.24
N ASN A 244 -16.32 27.26 20.19
CA ASN A 244 -17.65 27.49 19.68
C ASN A 244 -17.62 27.27 18.16
N TRP A 245 -17.95 26.07 17.74
CA TRP A 245 -17.95 25.68 16.34
C TRP A 245 -18.91 26.52 15.48
N ASN A 246 -19.99 27.06 16.07
CA ASN A 246 -20.95 27.90 15.37
C ASN A 246 -20.34 29.25 14.97
N SER A 247 -19.28 29.69 15.65
CA SER A 247 -18.55 30.93 15.34
C SER A 247 -17.13 30.64 14.82
N PHE A 248 -16.79 29.38 14.59
CA PHE A 248 -15.47 28.97 14.12
C PHE A 248 -15.48 28.88 12.59
N ASP A 249 -15.04 29.94 11.96
CA ASP A 249 -14.88 30.05 10.52
C ASP A 249 -13.41 30.38 10.18
N PRO A 250 -12.51 29.40 10.22
CA PRO A 250 -11.12 29.59 9.83
C PRO A 250 -11.00 29.71 8.33
N ILE A 251 -10.20 30.65 7.86
CA ILE A 251 -9.82 30.73 6.46
C ILE A 251 -8.70 29.74 6.18
N ASP A 252 -8.95 28.77 5.31
CA ASP A 252 -7.94 27.84 4.79
C ASP A 252 -7.61 28.19 3.34
N ASP A 253 -6.39 28.64 3.11
CA ASP A 253 -5.87 28.86 1.76
C ASP A 253 -5.41 27.51 1.16
N LEU A 254 -6.27 26.89 0.38
CA LEU A 254 -6.04 25.58 -0.23
C LEU A 254 -4.86 25.59 -1.22
N ALA A 255 -4.54 26.74 -1.80
CA ALA A 255 -3.42 26.91 -2.75
C ALA A 255 -2.07 27.08 -2.04
N LYS A 256 -2.07 27.33 -0.73
CA LYS A 256 -0.84 27.58 0.01
C LYS A 256 -0.07 26.31 0.30
N LEU A 257 1.07 26.15 -0.40
CA LEU A 257 1.92 24.96 -0.34
C LEU A 257 3.15 25.12 0.57
N THR A 258 3.33 26.29 1.21
CA THR A 258 4.49 26.56 2.06
C THR A 258 4.57 25.53 3.20
N GLU A 259 5.80 25.09 3.48
CA GLU A 259 6.09 24.17 4.58
C GLU A 259 5.52 24.69 5.92
N ASN A 260 5.08 23.77 6.75
CA ASN A 260 4.45 24.03 8.06
C ASN A 260 3.13 24.81 8.01
N TYR A 261 2.57 25.11 6.84
CA TYR A 261 1.26 25.75 6.76
C TYR A 261 0.14 24.76 7.15
N SER A 262 -0.81 25.29 7.92
CA SER A 262 -2.11 24.68 8.25
C SER A 262 -3.08 25.79 8.65
N PHE A 263 -4.34 25.68 8.28
CA PHE A 263 -5.39 26.60 8.75
C PHE A 263 -5.50 26.60 10.28
N ILE A 264 -5.20 25.50 10.94
CA ILE A 264 -5.17 25.38 12.40
C ILE A 264 -4.20 26.40 13.01
N ASN A 265 -3.05 26.63 12.37
CA ASN A 265 -2.06 27.58 12.85
C ASN A 265 -2.57 29.03 12.79
N SER A 266 -3.31 29.39 11.73
CA SER A 266 -3.91 30.72 11.58
C SER A 266 -5.12 30.92 12.50
N ALA A 267 -6.00 29.92 12.56
CA ALA A 267 -7.21 29.97 13.41
C ALA A 267 -6.90 30.13 14.91
N PHE A 268 -5.78 29.60 15.36
CA PHE A 268 -5.36 29.65 16.77
C PHE A 268 -4.15 30.55 17.01
N LYS A 269 -3.79 31.42 16.06
CA LYS A 269 -2.70 32.39 16.23
C LYS A 269 -2.95 33.28 17.44
N GLY A 270 -2.00 33.33 18.37
CA GLY A 270 -2.09 34.10 19.62
C GLY A 270 -2.91 33.44 20.74
N LYS A 271 -3.63 32.33 20.47
CA LYS A 271 -4.42 31.63 21.51
C LYS A 271 -3.69 30.39 22.04
N LYS A 272 -2.54 30.05 21.48
CA LYS A 272 -1.77 28.87 21.86
C LYS A 272 -0.80 29.16 22.99
N LYS A 273 -1.16 28.78 24.21
CA LYS A 273 -0.12 28.23 25.08
C LYS A 273 0.02 26.78 24.75
N ALA A 274 1.21 26.33 24.43
CA ALA A 274 1.45 24.90 24.19
C ALA A 274 0.94 24.11 25.41
N LEU A 275 0.38 22.91 25.17
CA LEU A 275 -0.12 22.06 26.27
C LEU A 275 0.96 21.82 27.30
N LEU A 276 2.21 21.68 26.85
CA LEU A 276 3.38 21.53 27.70
C LEU A 276 3.59 22.72 28.64
N ASP A 277 3.45 23.97 28.13
CA ASP A 277 3.60 25.17 28.95
C ASP A 277 2.51 25.25 30.04
N GLN A 278 1.30 24.78 29.71
CA GLN A 278 0.21 24.69 30.68
C GLN A 278 0.47 23.63 31.75
N PHE A 279 1.05 22.48 31.38
CA PHE A 279 1.45 21.46 32.32
C PHE A 279 2.53 21.96 33.30
N LEU A 280 3.50 22.72 32.79
CA LEU A 280 4.58 23.28 33.58
C LEU A 280 4.16 24.46 34.45
N ALA A 281 3.10 25.16 34.05
CA ALA A 281 2.53 26.27 34.80
C ALA A 281 1.62 25.82 35.97
N ASN A 282 1.10 24.60 35.92
CA ASN A 282 0.23 24.08 36.97
C ASN A 282 1.04 23.09 37.86
N LYS A 283 1.11 23.41 39.17
CA LYS A 283 1.92 22.64 40.13
C LYS A 283 1.63 21.14 40.16
N ALA A 284 0.35 20.74 40.02
CA ALA A 284 -0.03 19.34 40.07
C ALA A 284 0.47 18.57 38.86
N THR A 285 0.37 19.13 37.66
CA THR A 285 0.87 18.51 36.42
C THR A 285 2.38 18.66 36.29
N GLU A 286 2.98 19.77 36.74
CA GLU A 286 4.43 19.92 36.81
C GLU A 286 5.03 18.81 37.69
N SER A 287 4.52 18.60 38.91
CA SER A 287 5.01 17.53 39.80
C SER A 287 4.79 16.11 39.28
N TYR A 288 3.80 15.92 38.39
CA TYR A 288 3.59 14.63 37.75
C TYR A 288 4.65 14.35 36.68
N PHE A 289 5.01 15.36 35.87
CA PHE A 289 5.94 15.20 34.75
C PHE A 289 7.40 15.42 35.10
N THR A 290 7.69 16.12 36.23
CA THR A 290 9.04 16.55 36.56
C THR A 290 9.46 16.12 37.95
N ARG A 291 10.77 15.91 38.13
CA ARG A 291 11.42 15.64 39.45
C ARG A 291 12.11 16.92 39.96
N GLY A 292 11.83 18.07 39.40
CA GLY A 292 12.44 19.35 39.75
C GLY A 292 13.32 19.93 38.64
N LYS A 293 14.14 20.94 39.00
CA LYS A 293 15.07 21.59 38.11
C LYS A 293 16.49 21.54 38.65
N VAL A 294 17.47 21.23 37.81
CA VAL A 294 18.88 21.25 38.12
C VAL A 294 19.58 22.15 37.10
N ASN A 295 20.28 23.17 37.58
CA ASN A 295 20.99 24.17 36.74
C ASN A 295 20.07 24.80 35.66
N GLY A 296 18.82 25.12 36.01
CA GLY A 296 17.84 25.70 35.09
C GLY A 296 17.19 24.69 34.10
N ARG A 297 17.66 23.46 34.07
CA ARG A 297 17.11 22.41 33.22
C ARG A 297 16.08 21.56 33.96
N ILE A 298 14.95 21.26 33.29
CA ILE A 298 13.88 20.42 33.82
C ILE A 298 14.36 18.96 33.86
N LEU A 299 14.24 18.32 35.02
CA LEU A 299 14.42 16.88 35.16
C LEU A 299 13.08 16.19 34.94
N TRP A 300 12.91 15.55 33.78
CA TRP A 300 11.68 14.86 33.44
C TRP A 300 11.53 13.54 34.19
N ASP A 301 10.33 13.25 34.69
CA ASP A 301 9.98 11.91 35.12
C ASP A 301 9.66 11.03 33.91
N LYS A 302 10.66 10.26 33.47
CA LYS A 302 10.57 9.42 32.28
C LYS A 302 9.39 8.43 32.35
N GLN A 303 9.12 7.85 33.51
CA GLN A 303 8.05 6.86 33.65
C GLN A 303 6.67 7.50 33.46
N ASN A 304 6.44 8.63 34.08
CA ASN A 304 5.17 9.36 33.97
C ASN A 304 4.98 9.95 32.57
N CYS A 305 6.05 10.43 31.94
CA CYS A 305 5.99 10.85 30.54
C CYS A 305 5.58 9.70 29.61
N ILE A 306 6.17 8.51 29.77
CA ILE A 306 5.82 7.31 28.97
C ILE A 306 4.37 6.91 29.23
N LYS A 307 3.91 6.90 30.48
CA LYS A 307 2.52 6.59 30.82
C LYS A 307 1.54 7.55 30.13
N TRP A 308 1.85 8.83 30.15
CA TRP A 308 1.02 9.83 29.49
C TRP A 308 1.04 9.68 27.95
N MET A 309 2.19 9.45 27.35
CA MET A 309 2.29 9.18 25.91
C MET A 309 1.48 7.94 25.50
N LYS A 310 1.44 6.88 26.33
CA LYS A 310 0.59 5.72 26.10
C LYS A 310 -0.89 6.11 26.05
N LYS A 311 -1.35 6.96 26.98
CA LYS A 311 -2.72 7.48 26.97
C LYS A 311 -3.02 8.31 25.74
N CYS A 312 -2.07 9.14 25.29
CA CYS A 312 -2.19 9.87 24.04
C CYS A 312 -2.35 8.93 22.84
N LYS A 313 -1.58 7.84 22.78
CA LYS A 313 -1.71 6.82 21.74
C LYS A 313 -3.10 6.19 21.75
N GLU A 314 -3.59 5.72 22.89
CA GLU A 314 -4.93 5.15 23.04
C GLU A 314 -6.04 6.13 22.59
N TYR A 315 -5.88 7.41 22.91
CA TYR A 315 -6.79 8.45 22.46
C TYR A 315 -6.77 8.63 20.93
N LEU A 316 -5.58 8.65 20.32
CA LEU A 316 -5.43 8.73 18.86
C LEU A 316 -6.01 7.52 18.14
N GLU A 317 -5.93 6.34 18.73
CA GLU A 317 -6.57 5.13 18.21
C GLU A 317 -8.09 5.27 18.16
N ILE A 318 -8.71 5.79 19.21
CA ILE A 318 -10.15 6.08 19.23
C ILE A 318 -10.51 7.13 18.16
N LEU A 319 -9.73 8.21 18.06
CA LEU A 319 -9.96 9.22 17.03
C LEU A 319 -9.84 8.65 15.62
N ALA A 320 -8.85 7.78 15.36
CA ALA A 320 -8.70 7.14 14.06
C ALA A 320 -9.93 6.28 13.70
N VAL A 321 -10.47 5.54 14.66
CA VAL A 321 -11.70 4.77 14.47
C VAL A 321 -12.89 5.69 14.21
N LEU A 322 -13.07 6.77 14.98
CA LEU A 322 -14.13 7.74 14.77
C LEU A 322 -14.03 8.41 13.39
N CYS A 323 -12.84 8.84 12.99
CA CYS A 323 -12.60 9.38 11.65
C CYS A 323 -12.95 8.37 10.55
N HIS A 324 -12.66 7.09 10.78
CA HIS A 324 -12.98 6.02 9.84
C HIS A 324 -14.49 5.77 9.72
N LEU A 325 -15.21 5.79 10.83
CA LEU A 325 -16.65 5.50 10.87
C LEU A 325 -17.50 6.71 10.44
N LEU A 326 -17.09 7.93 10.84
CA LEU A 326 -17.89 9.15 10.65
C LEU A 326 -17.45 9.98 9.43
N GLY A 327 -16.33 9.68 8.82
CA GLY A 327 -15.78 10.45 7.70
C GLY A 327 -16.38 10.09 6.32
N GLY A 328 -17.49 9.37 6.27
CA GLY A 328 -18.09 8.92 5.01
C GLY A 328 -17.46 7.63 4.50
N GLN A 329 -17.05 7.59 3.23
CA GLN A 329 -16.49 6.35 2.66
C GLN A 329 -15.24 5.89 3.46
N PRO A 330 -15.25 4.64 3.98
CA PRO A 330 -14.13 4.13 4.77
C PRO A 330 -12.80 4.15 4.00
N ALA A 331 -11.77 4.69 4.65
CA ALA A 331 -10.42 4.66 4.10
C ALA A 331 -9.70 3.37 4.52
N ARG A 332 -8.74 2.92 3.72
CA ARG A 332 -7.82 1.88 4.18
C ARG A 332 -6.92 2.46 5.29
N ALA A 333 -6.48 1.61 6.22
CA ALA A 333 -5.60 2.05 7.31
C ALA A 333 -4.35 2.79 6.79
N THR A 334 -3.75 2.29 5.71
CA THR A 334 -2.62 2.94 5.03
C THR A 334 -2.95 4.31 4.46
N GLU A 335 -4.19 4.57 4.07
CA GLU A 335 -4.64 5.88 3.58
C GLU A 335 -4.83 6.87 4.73
N ILE A 336 -5.39 6.42 5.88
CA ILE A 336 -5.61 7.29 7.05
C ILE A 336 -4.28 7.73 7.66
N VAL A 337 -3.32 6.82 7.83
CA VAL A 337 -2.05 7.14 8.50
C VAL A 337 -1.16 8.10 7.69
N THR A 338 -1.42 8.28 6.40
CA THR A 338 -0.70 9.25 5.57
C THR A 338 -1.30 10.66 5.62
N ILE A 339 -2.48 10.84 6.23
CA ILE A 339 -3.12 12.17 6.30
C ILE A 339 -2.34 13.09 7.23
N ARG A 340 -1.80 14.17 6.69
CA ARG A 340 -1.04 15.18 7.42
C ARG A 340 -1.95 16.35 7.81
N TRP A 341 -1.76 16.89 9.01
CA TRP A 341 -2.50 18.08 9.46
C TRP A 341 -1.88 19.41 9.02
N LYS A 342 -0.60 19.38 8.58
CA LYS A 342 0.15 20.51 8.05
C LYS A 342 1.00 20.09 6.87
N ASN A 343 1.38 21.04 6.00
CA ASN A 343 2.33 20.79 4.92
C ASN A 343 3.71 20.40 5.47
N THR A 344 4.34 19.44 4.85
CA THR A 344 5.75 19.07 5.06
C THR A 344 6.55 19.41 3.80
N THR A 345 7.85 19.17 3.82
CA THR A 345 8.72 19.30 2.65
C THR A 345 8.34 18.31 1.53
N GLU A 346 7.81 17.15 1.90
CA GLU A 346 7.53 16.03 0.97
C GLU A 346 6.05 15.94 0.59
N GLU A 347 5.15 16.32 1.50
CA GLU A 347 3.72 16.09 1.33
C GLU A 347 2.88 17.30 1.77
N GLN A 348 1.81 17.53 1.03
CA GLN A 348 0.81 18.52 1.39
C GLN A 348 -0.10 17.96 2.49
N ARG A 349 -0.68 18.89 3.29
CA ARG A 349 -1.67 18.52 4.29
C ARG A 349 -2.90 17.86 3.67
N GLY A 350 -3.47 16.92 4.38
CA GLY A 350 -4.74 16.29 4.05
C GLY A 350 -5.87 16.70 4.98
N VAL A 351 -5.60 17.48 6.04
CA VAL A 351 -6.64 18.06 6.91
C VAL A 351 -6.87 19.49 6.45
N LEU A 352 -8.06 19.75 5.96
CA LEU A 352 -8.46 20.99 5.28
C LEU A 352 -9.75 21.51 5.90
N TRP A 353 -9.99 22.82 5.77
CA TRP A 353 -11.26 23.45 6.10
C TRP A 353 -11.87 24.02 4.83
N ALA A 354 -13.04 23.53 4.45
CA ALA A 354 -13.74 23.94 3.23
C ALA A 354 -15.26 23.93 3.47
N ASN A 355 -15.94 24.95 3.01
CA ASN A 355 -17.40 25.07 3.13
C ASN A 355 -17.89 24.85 4.58
N GLU A 356 -17.27 25.55 5.53
CA GLU A 356 -17.61 25.47 6.97
C GLU A 356 -17.50 24.06 7.56
N THR A 357 -16.76 23.18 6.89
CA THR A 357 -16.65 21.77 7.27
C THR A 357 -15.20 21.30 7.28
N LEU A 358 -14.86 20.49 8.26
CA LEU A 358 -13.58 19.81 8.32
C LEU A 358 -13.56 18.69 7.25
N MET A 359 -12.61 18.78 6.35
CA MET A 359 -12.40 17.79 5.30
C MET A 359 -11.09 17.05 5.52
N MET A 360 -11.12 15.74 5.41
CA MET A 360 -9.94 14.91 5.36
C MET A 360 -9.74 14.39 3.93
N LEU A 361 -8.61 14.75 3.31
CA LEU A 361 -8.27 14.38 1.94
C LEU A 361 -7.23 13.25 1.94
N GLY A 362 -7.66 12.05 1.58
CA GLY A 362 -6.77 10.93 1.31
C GLY A 362 -6.16 11.06 -0.07
N ARG A 363 -4.83 10.98 -0.17
CA ARG A 363 -4.07 11.04 -1.45
C ARG A 363 -3.45 9.70 -1.82
N TYR A 364 -3.18 8.86 -0.82
CA TYR A 364 -2.58 7.55 -1.05
C TYR A 364 -3.59 6.60 -1.67
N SER A 365 -3.19 5.94 -2.74
CA SER A 365 -3.91 4.79 -3.28
C SER A 365 -2.95 3.63 -3.51
N LYS A 366 -3.39 2.41 -3.27
CA LYS A 366 -2.58 1.20 -3.51
C LYS A 366 -2.12 1.10 -4.97
N THR A 367 -2.86 1.72 -5.89
CA THR A 367 -2.58 1.70 -7.32
C THR A 367 -1.75 2.89 -7.80
N ARG A 368 -1.39 3.85 -6.92
CA ARG A 368 -0.59 5.02 -7.28
C ARG A 368 0.73 4.64 -7.95
N SER A 369 1.43 3.65 -7.39
CA SER A 369 2.67 3.14 -7.96
C SER A 369 2.49 2.45 -9.31
N MET A 370 1.26 2.06 -9.68
CA MET A 370 0.94 1.41 -10.95
C MET A 370 0.42 2.38 -11.99
N THR A 371 -0.36 3.38 -11.57
CA THR A 371 -1.06 4.29 -12.47
C THR A 371 -0.41 5.66 -12.56
N SER A 372 0.56 5.96 -11.68
CA SER A 372 1.18 7.29 -11.50
C SER A 372 0.14 8.42 -11.28
N LYS A 373 -1.09 8.06 -10.95
CA LYS A 373 -2.19 9.00 -10.72
C LYS A 373 -2.58 9.01 -9.25
N ASP A 374 -2.64 10.22 -8.68
CA ASP A 374 -3.21 10.43 -7.35
C ASP A 374 -4.72 10.30 -7.42
N ARG A 375 -5.28 9.48 -6.54
CA ARG A 375 -6.71 9.39 -6.33
C ARG A 375 -7.07 10.20 -5.10
N LEU A 376 -7.58 11.41 -5.32
CA LEU A 376 -8.04 12.28 -4.24
C LEU A 376 -9.41 11.82 -3.77
N ILE A 377 -9.51 11.46 -2.49
CA ILE A 377 -10.76 11.03 -1.88
C ILE A 377 -11.06 11.96 -0.70
N PRO A 378 -11.97 12.94 -0.89
CA PRO A 378 -12.41 13.81 0.17
C PRO A 378 -13.35 13.06 1.11
N ARG A 379 -13.19 13.30 2.42
CA ARG A 379 -14.05 12.81 3.49
C ARG A 379 -14.46 14.00 4.34
N TYR A 380 -15.76 14.26 4.42
CA TYR A 380 -16.31 15.38 5.14
C TYR A 380 -16.78 14.93 6.51
N HIS A 381 -16.35 15.62 7.56
CA HIS A 381 -16.88 15.43 8.89
C HIS A 381 -18.00 16.45 9.10
N LEU A 382 -19.24 15.98 9.13
CA LEU A 382 -20.40 16.81 9.35
C LEU A 382 -20.30 17.51 10.72
N SER A 383 -20.23 18.84 10.70
CA SER A 383 -20.22 19.68 11.91
C SER A 383 -21.60 19.80 12.58
N GLN A 384 -22.64 19.20 12.00
CA GLN A 384 -24.04 19.35 12.41
C GLN A 384 -24.60 18.08 13.04
N TYR A 385 -24.02 17.64 14.17
CA TYR A 385 -24.78 16.87 15.15
C TYR A 385 -24.50 17.48 16.52
N ASN A 386 -25.28 18.51 16.85
CA ASN A 386 -25.54 18.98 18.21
C ASN A 386 -26.38 17.96 18.97
#